data_72411b52337ead3ba6ea90fd1dafa2c7
#
_entry.id   72411b52337ead3ba6ea90fd1dafa2c7
#
_cell.length_a   1.000
_cell.length_b   1.000
_cell.length_c   1.000
_cell.angle_alpha   90.00
_cell.angle_beta   90.00
_cell.angle_gamma   90.00
#
_symmetry.space_group_name_H-M   'P 1'
#
loop_
_entity.id
_entity.type
_entity.pdbx_description
1 polymer ?
#
loop_
_entity_poly.entity_id
_entity_poly.type
_entity_poly.pdbx_seq_one_letter_code
_entity_poly.pdbx_strand_id
1 'polypeptide(L)'
;MSDDAYGATIAKLLLARKLTDLRVEAGYTANHVCDMLNWGRGKVGRFEANQWKRPEMSDIRDLLRFYQADETCAREIEDLAMQARVRPWWRDYQDIFDNEFPGFEADATRIRVFTPLVIPGLLQNADYIDALMRSSGKPPAWRRRATEARLRRQQTPEPAVPFLGDVGVQYGADQ
;
A
#
# COMPACT_ATOMS: atom_id res chain seq x y z
N MET A 1 24.90 0.57 0.41
CA MET A 1 23.72 0.56 1.30
C MET A 1 22.62 1.14 0.45
N SER A 2 21.77 0.27 -0.10
CA SER A 2 20.66 0.71 -0.96
C SER A 2 19.62 1.40 -0.11
N ASP A 3 19.40 2.67 -0.41
CA ASP A 3 18.42 3.55 0.25
C ASP A 3 17.00 3.28 -0.34
N ASP A 4 16.72 2.04 -0.71
CA ASP A 4 15.46 1.59 -1.29
C ASP A 4 14.52 1.03 -0.22
N ALA A 5 14.32 1.78 0.87
CA ALA A 5 13.29 1.40 1.84
C ALA A 5 11.90 1.67 1.23
N TYR A 6 11.15 0.61 0.97
CA TYR A 6 9.76 0.73 0.55
C TYR A 6 8.88 1.20 1.71
N GLY A 7 7.85 2.00 1.41
CA GLY A 7 6.82 2.28 2.41
C GLY A 7 6.00 1.04 2.78
N ALA A 8 5.28 1.12 3.89
CA ALA A 8 4.60 -0.02 4.49
C ALA A 8 3.57 -0.70 3.56
N THR A 9 2.91 0.07 2.69
CA THR A 9 1.88 -0.46 1.77
C THR A 9 2.51 -1.26 0.63
N ILE A 10 3.57 -0.70 0.02
CA ILE A 10 4.30 -1.39 -1.06
C ILE A 10 5.06 -2.59 -0.51
N ALA A 11 5.74 -2.46 0.65
CA ALA A 11 6.44 -3.56 1.28
C ALA A 11 5.51 -4.75 1.56
N LYS A 12 4.28 -4.49 2.00
CA LYS A 12 3.26 -5.50 2.24
C LYS A 12 2.87 -6.26 0.95
N LEU A 13 2.70 -5.52 -0.15
CA LEU A 13 2.37 -6.11 -1.45
C LEU A 13 3.51 -6.95 -2.01
N LEU A 14 4.74 -6.43 -1.94
CA LEU A 14 5.94 -7.14 -2.41
C LEU A 14 6.20 -8.40 -1.57
N LEU A 15 6.01 -8.32 -0.25
CA LEU A 15 6.13 -9.47 0.64
C LEU A 15 5.17 -10.59 0.24
N ALA A 16 3.88 -10.27 0.02
CA ALA A 16 2.89 -11.24 -0.40
C ALA A 16 3.28 -11.91 -1.73
N ARG A 17 3.72 -11.10 -2.70
CA ARG A 17 4.15 -11.60 -4.01
C ARG A 17 5.36 -12.50 -3.91
N LYS A 18 6.43 -12.07 -3.22
CA LYS A 18 7.67 -12.88 -3.10
C LYS A 18 7.43 -14.20 -2.38
N LEU A 19 6.60 -14.24 -1.34
CA LEU A 19 6.22 -15.49 -0.68
C LEU A 19 5.41 -16.40 -1.59
N THR A 20 4.55 -15.84 -2.44
CA THR A 20 3.82 -16.62 -3.46
C THR A 20 4.77 -17.21 -4.49
N ASP A 21 5.70 -16.40 -5.01
CA ASP A 21 6.67 -16.82 -6.02
C ASP A 21 7.54 -17.98 -5.48
N LEU A 22 8.09 -17.85 -4.27
CA LEU A 22 8.85 -18.93 -3.62
C LEU A 22 8.06 -20.23 -3.46
N ARG A 23 6.80 -20.12 -3.03
CA ARG A 23 5.94 -21.31 -2.91
C ARG A 23 5.72 -22.00 -4.25
N VAL A 24 5.44 -21.21 -5.29
CA VAL A 24 5.19 -21.74 -6.65
C VAL A 24 6.45 -22.37 -7.21
N GLU A 25 7.60 -21.72 -7.08
CA GLU A 25 8.90 -22.26 -7.50
C GLU A 25 9.24 -23.58 -6.79
N ALA A 26 8.91 -23.67 -5.49
CA ALA A 26 9.07 -24.91 -4.73
C ALA A 26 8.04 -25.99 -5.08
N GLY A 27 7.06 -25.71 -5.94
CA GLY A 27 6.05 -26.66 -6.40
C GLY A 27 4.96 -27.01 -5.38
N TYR A 28 4.76 -26.20 -4.34
CA TYR A 28 3.78 -26.48 -3.29
C TYR A 28 2.46 -25.75 -3.50
N THR A 29 1.36 -26.39 -3.09
CA THR A 29 0.07 -25.72 -2.93
C THR A 29 -0.01 -25.02 -1.57
N ALA A 30 -0.77 -23.92 -1.48
CA ALA A 30 -0.96 -23.19 -0.23
C ALA A 30 -1.53 -24.06 0.90
N ASN A 31 -2.43 -24.98 0.58
CA ASN A 31 -2.99 -25.92 1.55
C ASN A 31 -1.94 -26.92 2.05
N HIS A 32 -1.11 -27.47 1.16
CA HIS A 32 -0.03 -28.37 1.53
C HIS A 32 0.94 -27.70 2.53
N VAL A 33 1.32 -26.44 2.29
CA VAL A 33 2.18 -25.69 3.21
C VAL A 33 1.50 -25.49 4.58
N CYS A 34 0.21 -25.17 4.60
CA CYS A 34 -0.54 -25.06 5.85
C CYS A 34 -0.53 -26.39 6.64
N ASP A 35 -0.75 -27.50 5.95
CA ASP A 35 -0.77 -28.84 6.57
C ASP A 35 0.62 -29.21 7.14
N MET A 36 1.69 -28.97 6.38
CA MET A 36 3.07 -29.28 6.78
C MET A 36 3.57 -28.42 7.95
N LEU A 37 3.16 -27.17 8.01
CA LEU A 37 3.50 -26.24 9.12
C LEU A 37 2.51 -26.35 10.29
N ASN A 38 1.54 -27.25 10.23
CA ASN A 38 0.46 -27.36 11.21
C ASN A 38 -0.28 -26.04 11.45
N TRP A 39 -0.50 -25.31 10.37
CA TRP A 39 -1.23 -24.03 10.38
C TRP A 39 -2.71 -24.22 10.05
N GLY A 40 -3.52 -23.28 10.54
CA GLY A 40 -4.93 -23.25 10.16
C GLY A 40 -5.13 -23.07 8.66
N ARG A 41 -6.11 -23.81 8.08
CA ARG A 41 -6.43 -23.77 6.65
C ARG A 41 -6.58 -22.34 6.14
N GLY A 42 -6.03 -22.08 4.96
CA GLY A 42 -6.09 -20.79 4.29
C GLY A 42 -5.16 -19.72 4.88
N LYS A 43 -4.31 -20.02 5.89
CA LYS A 43 -3.37 -19.03 6.43
C LYS A 43 -2.41 -18.54 5.35
N VAL A 44 -1.80 -19.44 4.61
CA VAL A 44 -0.89 -19.10 3.49
C VAL A 44 -1.64 -18.32 2.41
N GLY A 45 -2.82 -18.78 1.99
CA GLY A 45 -3.62 -18.06 1.00
C GLY A 45 -4.01 -16.63 1.42
N ARG A 46 -4.28 -16.40 2.71
CA ARG A 46 -4.50 -15.02 3.21
C ARG A 46 -3.24 -14.17 3.15
N PHE A 47 -2.06 -14.74 3.41
CA PHE A 47 -0.79 -14.04 3.20
C PHE A 47 -0.63 -13.61 1.73
N GLU A 48 -0.79 -14.55 0.81
CA GLU A 48 -0.64 -14.32 -0.62
C GLU A 48 -1.68 -13.36 -1.20
N ALA A 49 -2.92 -13.41 -0.69
CA ALA A 49 -3.98 -12.46 -1.03
C ALA A 49 -3.85 -11.10 -0.34
N ASN A 50 -2.75 -10.85 0.37
CA ASN A 50 -2.53 -9.62 1.14
C ASN A 50 -3.61 -9.34 2.21
N GLN A 51 -4.31 -10.39 2.69
CA GLN A 51 -5.41 -10.31 3.67
C GLN A 51 -4.90 -10.50 5.10
N TRP A 52 -3.96 -9.67 5.53
CA TRP A 52 -3.39 -9.68 6.87
C TRP A 52 -3.07 -8.25 7.33
N LYS A 53 -3.05 -8.03 8.64
CA LYS A 53 -2.81 -6.69 9.22
C LYS A 53 -1.33 -6.45 9.48
N ARG A 54 -0.66 -7.44 10.06
CA ARG A 54 0.74 -7.38 10.46
C ARG A 54 1.34 -8.77 10.37
N PRO A 55 2.46 -8.96 9.64
CA PRO A 55 3.09 -10.28 9.57
C PRO A 55 3.75 -10.63 10.90
N GLU A 56 3.59 -11.86 11.34
CA GLU A 56 4.41 -12.40 12.41
C GLU A 56 5.74 -12.88 11.84
N MET A 57 6.86 -12.41 12.44
CA MET A 57 8.20 -12.74 11.92
C MET A 57 8.51 -14.24 12.03
N SER A 58 7.93 -14.93 13.02
CA SER A 58 8.01 -16.40 13.12
C SER A 58 7.41 -17.07 11.89
N ASP A 59 6.22 -16.64 11.49
CA ASP A 59 5.54 -17.19 10.31
C ASP A 59 6.37 -17.00 9.03
N ILE A 60 6.95 -15.81 8.86
CA ILE A 60 7.82 -15.51 7.72
C ILE A 60 9.03 -16.45 7.70
N ARG A 61 9.72 -16.60 8.84
CA ARG A 61 10.89 -17.48 8.94
C ARG A 61 10.54 -18.96 8.73
N ASP A 62 9.37 -19.38 9.19
CA ASP A 62 8.90 -20.78 8.97
C ASP A 62 8.64 -21.03 7.48
N LEU A 63 8.03 -20.07 6.76
CA LEU A 63 7.85 -20.15 5.31
C LEU A 63 9.19 -20.18 4.57
N LEU A 64 10.12 -19.28 4.92
CA LEU A 64 11.44 -19.22 4.28
C LEU A 64 12.23 -20.52 4.46
N ARG A 65 12.21 -21.11 5.67
CA ARG A 65 12.81 -22.42 5.93
C ARG A 65 12.13 -23.53 5.12
N PHE A 66 10.80 -23.53 5.08
CA PHE A 66 10.03 -24.56 4.38
C PHE A 66 10.28 -24.52 2.87
N TYR A 67 10.39 -23.30 2.30
CA TYR A 67 10.70 -23.11 0.87
C TYR A 67 12.18 -23.22 0.56
N GLN A 68 13.03 -23.44 1.55
CA GLN A 68 14.50 -23.52 1.40
C GLN A 68 15.09 -22.28 0.71
N ALA A 69 14.56 -21.10 1.05
CA ALA A 69 15.06 -19.83 0.52
C ALA A 69 16.54 -19.64 0.86
N ASP A 70 17.33 -19.19 -0.13
CA ASP A 70 18.72 -18.83 0.12
C ASP A 70 18.84 -17.62 1.07
N GLU A 71 20.04 -17.43 1.62
CA GLU A 71 20.28 -16.41 2.65
C GLU A 71 20.00 -14.98 2.15
N THR A 72 20.27 -14.68 0.87
CA THR A 72 20.05 -13.37 0.28
C THR A 72 18.56 -13.08 0.13
N CYS A 73 17.83 -14.03 -0.42
CA CYS A 73 16.36 -13.97 -0.56
C CYS A 73 15.68 -13.89 0.82
N ALA A 74 16.16 -14.67 1.79
CA ALA A 74 15.60 -14.67 3.14
C ALA A 74 15.75 -13.30 3.82
N ARG A 75 16.93 -12.68 3.73
CA ARG A 75 17.17 -11.32 4.28
C ARG A 75 16.24 -10.29 3.63
N GLU A 76 16.15 -10.30 2.29
CA GLU A 76 15.29 -9.36 1.56
C GLU A 76 13.81 -9.49 2.00
N ILE A 77 13.33 -10.71 2.15
CA ILE A 77 11.94 -10.96 2.60
C ILE A 77 11.73 -10.58 4.06
N GLU A 78 12.70 -10.82 4.95
CA GLU A 78 12.63 -10.37 6.34
C GLU A 78 12.61 -8.84 6.42
N ASP A 79 13.40 -8.14 5.61
CA ASP A 79 13.41 -6.66 5.55
C ASP A 79 12.07 -6.12 5.07
N LEU A 80 11.49 -6.70 4.01
CA LEU A 80 10.13 -6.36 3.57
C LEU A 80 9.10 -6.62 4.66
N ALA A 81 9.21 -7.73 5.38
CA ALA A 81 8.32 -8.05 6.49
C ALA A 81 8.43 -7.03 7.63
N MET A 82 9.63 -6.57 7.96
CA MET A 82 9.84 -5.51 8.95
C MET A 82 9.21 -4.19 8.52
N GLN A 83 9.41 -3.77 7.27
CA GLN A 83 8.80 -2.57 6.70
C GLN A 83 7.27 -2.67 6.68
N ALA A 84 6.72 -3.81 6.27
CA ALA A 84 5.28 -4.09 6.24
C ALA A 84 4.62 -4.08 7.63
N ARG A 85 5.38 -4.13 8.72
CA ARG A 85 4.89 -4.04 10.12
C ARG A 85 4.65 -2.61 10.56
N VAL A 86 5.19 -1.63 9.86
CA VAL A 86 4.94 -0.21 10.16
C VAL A 86 3.47 0.10 9.93
N ARG A 87 2.83 0.74 10.90
CA ARG A 87 1.44 1.17 10.74
C ARG A 87 1.39 2.46 9.91
N PRO A 88 0.84 2.45 8.70
CA PRO A 88 0.77 3.65 7.89
C PRO A 88 -0.26 4.63 8.47
N TRP A 89 0.01 5.92 8.33
CA TRP A 89 -0.80 7.01 8.88
C TRP A 89 -2.27 7.00 8.41
N TRP A 90 -2.53 6.59 7.19
CA TRP A 90 -3.87 6.61 6.59
C TRP A 90 -4.83 5.60 7.25
N ARG A 91 -4.30 4.62 7.99
CA ARG A 91 -5.12 3.69 8.77
C ARG A 91 -5.86 4.35 9.93
N ASP A 92 -5.45 5.54 10.33
CA ASP A 92 -6.17 6.32 11.33
C ASP A 92 -7.44 6.97 10.75
N TYR A 93 -7.59 6.95 9.42
CA TYR A 93 -8.69 7.54 8.65
C TYR A 93 -9.47 6.50 7.82
N GLN A 94 -9.63 5.27 8.33
CA GLN A 94 -10.38 4.21 7.65
C GLN A 94 -11.88 4.51 7.47
N ASP A 95 -12.41 5.44 8.26
CA ASP A 95 -13.76 6.00 8.11
C ASP A 95 -13.89 6.98 6.94
N ILE A 96 -12.76 7.44 6.41
CA ILE A 96 -12.66 8.39 5.28
C ILE A 96 -12.17 7.68 4.01
N PHE A 97 -11.16 6.81 4.15
CA PHE A 97 -10.59 6.04 3.06
C PHE A 97 -11.04 4.58 3.15
N ASP A 98 -11.75 4.11 2.16
CA ASP A 98 -12.28 2.76 2.04
C ASP A 98 -11.30 1.76 1.41
N ASN A 99 -10.13 2.26 0.97
CA ASN A 99 -9.12 1.47 0.28
C ASN A 99 -7.69 1.89 0.67
N GLU A 100 -6.69 1.18 0.14
CA GLU A 100 -5.27 1.41 0.42
C GLU A 100 -4.62 2.48 -0.49
N PHE A 101 -5.40 3.18 -1.32
CA PHE A 101 -4.89 4.17 -2.27
C PHE A 101 -4.00 5.26 -1.63
N PRO A 102 -4.34 5.82 -0.44
CA PRO A 102 -3.46 6.78 0.22
C PRO A 102 -2.10 6.20 0.62
N GLY A 103 -2.02 4.88 0.84
CA GLY A 103 -0.76 4.20 1.10
C GLY A 103 0.10 4.07 -0.14
N PHE A 104 -0.49 3.74 -1.29
CA PHE A 104 0.23 3.72 -2.56
C PHE A 104 0.73 5.11 -2.95
N GLU A 105 -0.06 6.16 -2.72
CA GLU A 105 0.39 7.53 -2.96
C GLU A 105 1.56 7.92 -2.04
N ALA A 106 1.49 7.56 -0.75
CA ALA A 106 2.54 7.87 0.22
C ALA A 106 3.88 7.17 -0.11
N ASP A 107 3.80 5.99 -0.71
CA ASP A 107 4.97 5.16 -1.05
C ASP A 107 5.47 5.43 -2.49
N ALA A 108 4.74 6.23 -3.29
CA ALA A 108 5.05 6.45 -4.70
C ALA A 108 6.15 7.50 -4.90
N THR A 109 7.13 7.18 -5.74
CA THR A 109 8.14 8.15 -6.22
C THR A 109 7.62 9.04 -7.35
N ARG A 110 6.54 8.62 -8.02
CA ARG A 110 5.89 9.39 -9.09
C ARG A 110 4.41 9.05 -9.16
N ILE A 111 3.57 10.07 -9.19
CA ILE A 111 2.12 9.92 -9.34
C ILE A 111 1.70 10.62 -10.63
N ARG A 112 0.91 9.92 -11.47
CA ARG A 112 0.27 10.49 -12.65
C ARG A 112 -1.24 10.43 -12.44
N VAL A 113 -1.90 11.58 -12.48
CA VAL A 113 -3.35 11.69 -12.25
C VAL A 113 -4.00 12.34 -13.46
N PHE A 114 -5.08 11.73 -13.92
CA PHE A 114 -5.97 12.32 -14.92
C PHE A 114 -7.36 12.48 -14.28
N THR A 115 -7.81 13.72 -14.11
CA THR A 115 -9.14 14.04 -13.58
C THR A 115 -9.76 15.16 -14.39
N PRO A 116 -10.76 14.87 -15.25
CA PRO A 116 -11.32 15.87 -16.17
C PRO A 116 -12.29 16.84 -15.49
N LEU A 117 -12.84 16.51 -14.31
CA LEU A 117 -13.95 17.26 -13.70
C LEU A 117 -13.59 17.97 -12.39
N VAL A 118 -12.54 17.54 -11.69
CA VAL A 118 -12.17 18.09 -10.38
C VAL A 118 -10.66 18.27 -10.28
N ILE A 119 -10.22 19.19 -9.47
CA ILE A 119 -8.79 19.34 -9.17
C ILE A 119 -8.28 18.05 -8.49
N PRO A 120 -7.13 17.48 -8.92
CA PRO A 120 -6.54 16.33 -8.27
C PRO A 120 -6.41 16.51 -6.77
N GLY A 121 -6.73 15.48 -5.97
CA GLY A 121 -6.80 15.57 -4.52
C GLY A 121 -5.54 16.09 -3.83
N LEU A 122 -4.36 15.80 -4.41
CA LEU A 122 -3.07 16.28 -3.91
C LEU A 122 -2.82 17.78 -4.16
N LEU A 123 -3.60 18.42 -5.04
CA LEU A 123 -3.48 19.84 -5.40
C LEU A 123 -4.63 20.71 -4.84
N GLN A 124 -5.57 20.11 -4.09
CA GLN A 124 -6.71 20.81 -3.52
C GLN A 124 -6.27 21.59 -2.28
N ASN A 125 -6.68 22.86 -2.17
CA ASN A 125 -6.53 23.62 -0.94
C ASN A 125 -7.68 23.34 0.05
N ALA A 126 -7.57 23.82 1.29
CA ALA A 126 -8.54 23.56 2.35
C ALA A 126 -9.95 24.06 1.99
N ASP A 127 -10.06 25.24 1.36
CA ASP A 127 -11.34 25.84 1.00
C ASP A 127 -12.07 25.04 -0.10
N TYR A 128 -11.31 24.57 -1.09
CA TYR A 128 -11.84 23.71 -2.14
C TYR A 128 -12.31 22.36 -1.58
N ILE A 129 -11.52 21.74 -0.70
CA ILE A 129 -11.88 20.50 -0.02
C ILE A 129 -13.17 20.70 0.81
N ASP A 130 -13.26 21.77 1.59
CA ASP A 130 -14.45 22.05 2.42
C ASP A 130 -15.69 22.26 1.55
N ALA A 131 -15.58 23.03 0.46
CA ALA A 131 -16.67 23.24 -0.49
C ALA A 131 -17.14 21.91 -1.10
N LEU A 132 -16.20 21.05 -1.51
CA LEU A 132 -16.51 19.74 -2.05
C LEU A 132 -17.17 18.81 -1.00
N MET A 133 -16.70 18.88 0.25
CA MET A 133 -17.25 18.06 1.34
C MET A 133 -18.65 18.54 1.77
N ARG A 134 -19.00 19.81 1.58
CA ARG A 134 -20.37 20.31 1.87
C ARG A 134 -21.42 19.63 1.00
N SER A 135 -21.10 19.30 -0.25
CA SER A 135 -22.01 18.61 -1.16
C SER A 135 -22.21 17.13 -0.82
N SER A 136 -21.40 16.55 0.06
CA SER A 136 -21.42 15.11 0.37
C SER A 136 -22.61 14.65 1.23
N GLY A 137 -23.37 15.56 1.84
CA GLY A 137 -24.44 15.24 2.80
C GLY A 137 -23.96 14.65 4.14
N LYS A 138 -22.65 14.56 4.37
CA LYS A 138 -22.07 13.98 5.59
C LYS A 138 -22.10 14.97 6.77
N PRO A 139 -22.13 14.45 8.03
CA PRO A 139 -22.11 15.30 9.23
C PRO A 139 -20.89 16.23 9.30
N PRO A 140 -21.00 17.41 9.95
CA PRO A 140 -19.88 18.36 10.06
C PRO A 140 -18.61 17.78 10.67
N ALA A 141 -18.73 16.88 11.66
CA ALA A 141 -17.58 16.21 12.27
C ALA A 141 -16.82 15.33 11.28
N TRP A 142 -17.54 14.54 10.46
CA TRP A 142 -16.95 13.73 9.40
C TRP A 142 -16.27 14.60 8.33
N ARG A 143 -16.91 15.70 7.92
CA ARG A 143 -16.34 16.62 6.92
C ARG A 143 -15.02 17.24 7.38
N ARG A 144 -14.94 17.70 8.64
CA ARG A 144 -13.66 18.20 9.21
C ARG A 144 -12.58 17.13 9.18
N ARG A 145 -12.91 15.93 9.61
CA ARG A 145 -11.99 14.79 9.60
C ARG A 145 -11.55 14.41 8.18
N ALA A 146 -12.45 14.45 7.21
CA ALA A 146 -12.15 14.21 5.80
C ALA A 146 -11.22 15.30 5.22
N THR A 147 -11.42 16.55 5.59
CA THR A 147 -10.53 17.66 5.20
C THR A 147 -9.13 17.45 5.79
N GLU A 148 -9.04 17.14 7.08
CA GLU A 148 -7.76 16.84 7.75
C GLU A 148 -7.02 15.67 7.07
N ALA A 149 -7.71 14.57 6.82
CA ALA A 149 -7.13 13.41 6.15
C ALA A 149 -6.60 13.74 4.74
N ARG A 150 -7.33 14.58 3.98
CA ARG A 150 -6.93 15.02 2.64
C ARG A 150 -5.73 15.95 2.67
N LEU A 151 -5.66 16.88 3.61
CA LEU A 151 -4.50 17.75 3.79
C LEU A 151 -3.27 16.96 4.24
N ARG A 152 -3.46 15.99 5.15
CA ARG A 152 -2.36 15.11 5.57
C ARG A 152 -1.79 14.30 4.42
N ARG A 153 -2.63 13.86 3.47
CA ARG A 153 -2.21 13.15 2.26
C ARG A 153 -1.26 13.97 1.38
N GLN A 154 -1.35 15.31 1.44
CA GLN A 154 -0.47 16.22 0.70
C GLN A 154 0.88 16.43 1.40
N GLN A 155 1.02 16.03 2.67
CA GLN A 155 2.26 16.12 3.46
C GLN A 155 3.19 14.91 3.23
N THR A 156 3.11 14.26 2.07
CA THR A 156 4.08 13.23 1.69
C THR A 156 5.49 13.81 1.78
N PRO A 157 6.51 13.07 2.29
CA PRO A 157 7.88 13.56 2.36
C PRO A 157 8.26 14.16 1.01
N GLU A 158 8.87 15.35 1.02
CA GLU A 158 9.25 16.04 -0.19
C GLU A 158 9.93 15.10 -1.17
N PRO A 159 9.40 14.93 -2.39
CA PRO A 159 10.14 14.22 -3.41
C PRO A 159 11.44 15.01 -3.62
N ALA A 160 12.57 14.31 -3.71
CA ALA A 160 13.88 14.90 -3.95
C ALA A 160 13.98 15.64 -5.32
N VAL A 161 12.85 15.78 -6.02
CA VAL A 161 12.71 16.48 -7.30
C VAL A 161 11.48 17.39 -7.22
N PRO A 162 11.59 18.69 -7.55
CA PRO A 162 10.44 19.59 -7.53
C PRO A 162 9.34 19.07 -8.45
N PHE A 163 8.10 19.17 -7.97
CA PHE A 163 6.89 18.81 -8.69
C PHE A 163 6.75 19.72 -9.93
N LEU A 164 7.20 19.24 -11.08
CA LEU A 164 6.85 19.80 -12.38
C LEU A 164 5.52 19.16 -12.79
N GLY A 165 4.42 19.81 -12.41
CA GLY A 165 3.11 19.44 -12.88
C GLY A 165 2.96 19.77 -14.35
N ASP A 166 3.24 18.81 -15.23
CA ASP A 166 2.71 18.84 -16.57
C ASP A 166 1.22 18.52 -16.51
N VAL A 167 0.39 19.56 -16.48
CA VAL A 167 -1.04 19.44 -16.77
C VAL A 167 -1.17 19.31 -18.28
N GLY A 168 -0.78 18.15 -18.81
CA GLY A 168 -1.00 17.79 -20.19
C GLY A 168 -2.47 17.43 -20.41
N VAL A 169 -3.26 18.35 -20.92
CA VAL A 169 -4.57 18.02 -21.50
C VAL A 169 -4.28 17.41 -22.87
N GLN A 170 -4.25 16.06 -22.94
CA GLN A 170 -4.20 15.36 -24.21
C GLN A 170 -5.61 15.20 -24.73
N TYR A 171 -6.01 15.99 -25.71
CA TYR A 171 -7.18 15.71 -26.53
C TYR A 171 -6.83 14.57 -27.48
N GLY A 172 -7.38 13.39 -27.25
CA GLY A 172 -7.40 12.33 -28.25
C GLY A 172 -8.35 12.75 -29.37
N ALA A 173 -7.84 13.06 -30.55
CA ALA A 173 -8.65 13.10 -31.76
C ALA A 173 -8.78 11.65 -32.24
N ASP A 174 -10.00 11.12 -32.17
CA ASP A 174 -10.36 9.89 -32.85
C ASP A 174 -10.36 10.16 -34.36
N GLN A 175 -9.58 9.34 -35.09
CA GLN A 175 -9.87 8.99 -36.50
C GLN A 175 -10.03 7.48 -36.60
#